data_8e5441f5f27271faff04dee9c53b31fc
#
_entry.id   8e5441f5f27271faff04dee9c53b31fc
#
_cell.length_a   1.000
_cell.length_b   1.000
_cell.length_c   1.000
_cell.angle_alpha   90.00
_cell.angle_beta   90.00
_cell.angle_gamma   90.00
#
_symmetry.space_group_name_H-M   'P 1'
#
loop_
_entity.id
_entity.type
_entity.pdbx_description
1 polymer ?
#
loop_
_entity_poly.entity_id
_entity_poly.type
_entity_poly.pdbx_seq_one_letter_code
_entity_poly.pdbx_strand_id
1 'polypeptide(L)'
;KCLSKWNLVPQVIRNLHNKKINNYEVKIYRLCSGVRGWSQSEQDKMWKYHEKTGNLSLKDNDGKALMNKQKQNRKLKVIKNSIDKFTDNGFKNIILAGHSSGGWQSLKIQSNNENLIDGVIALHPGAGGTVKNRKEWPWWEDIRYYGFGDFTKLNAIILTHDKDNYNSPNDYSFLKKSNDVFFINISDSKCKKKATLGGYHGLALTR
;
A
#
# COMPACT_ATOMS: atom_id res chain seq x y z
N LYS A 1 -9.54 -9.65 13.73
CA LYS A 1 -8.11 -9.33 13.49
C LYS A 1 -7.89 -8.11 12.58
N CYS A 2 -8.91 -7.62 11.93
CA CYS A 2 -8.95 -6.27 11.34
C CYS A 2 -8.94 -5.15 12.38
N LEU A 3 -9.07 -5.48 13.64
CA LEU A 3 -9.11 -4.51 14.76
C LEU A 3 -7.74 -4.24 15.39
N SER A 4 -6.64 -4.74 14.80
CA SER A 4 -5.31 -4.43 15.33
C SER A 4 -5.02 -2.93 15.19
N LYS A 5 -4.21 -2.40 16.10
CA LYS A 5 -3.74 -0.99 16.09
C LYS A 5 -3.10 -0.55 14.76
N TRP A 6 -2.62 -1.50 13.97
CA TRP A 6 -1.99 -1.28 12.67
C TRP A 6 -2.98 -1.17 11.49
N ASN A 7 -4.26 -1.48 11.73
CA ASN A 7 -5.31 -1.41 10.70
C ASN A 7 -6.30 -0.27 10.99
N LEU A 8 -5.79 0.85 11.49
CA LEU A 8 -6.61 2.03 11.72
C LEU A 8 -6.91 2.74 10.40
N VAL A 9 -8.16 3.12 10.23
CA VAL A 9 -8.51 4.10 9.20
C VAL A 9 -8.07 5.47 9.70
N PRO A 10 -7.24 6.21 8.96
CA PRO A 10 -6.81 7.54 9.35
C PRO A 10 -7.97 8.47 9.68
N GLN A 11 -7.82 9.34 10.66
CA GLN A 11 -8.90 10.23 11.11
C GLN A 11 -9.40 11.13 9.97
N VAL A 12 -8.49 11.64 9.16
CA VAL A 12 -8.84 12.48 8.00
C VAL A 12 -9.80 11.75 7.04
N ILE A 13 -9.62 10.46 6.85
CA ILE A 13 -10.51 9.64 6.03
C ILE A 13 -11.82 9.38 6.76
N ARG A 14 -11.77 9.01 8.05
CA ARG A 14 -13.00 8.75 8.84
C ARG A 14 -13.94 9.93 8.91
N ASN A 15 -13.42 11.13 8.93
CA ASN A 15 -14.20 12.37 8.97
C ASN A 15 -15.04 12.59 7.71
N LEU A 16 -14.75 11.88 6.62
CA LEU A 16 -15.53 11.95 5.38
C LEU A 16 -16.78 11.06 5.41
N HIS A 17 -16.87 10.13 6.37
CA HIS A 17 -18.02 9.20 6.43
C HIS A 17 -19.34 9.95 6.62
N ASN A 18 -20.34 9.61 5.81
CA ASN A 18 -21.65 10.25 5.73
C ASN A 18 -21.60 11.76 5.34
N LYS A 19 -20.48 12.26 4.86
CA LYS A 19 -20.43 13.59 4.24
C LYS A 19 -20.87 13.50 2.78
N LYS A 20 -21.33 14.62 2.23
CA LYS A 20 -21.62 14.75 0.80
C LYS A 20 -20.48 15.49 0.09
N ILE A 21 -20.06 14.93 -1.04
CA ILE A 21 -19.08 15.54 -1.95
C ILE A 21 -19.73 15.52 -3.34
N ASN A 22 -19.93 16.69 -3.95
CA ASN A 22 -20.58 16.81 -5.27
C ASN A 22 -21.89 16.00 -5.37
N ASN A 23 -22.78 16.13 -4.37
CA ASN A 23 -24.04 15.40 -4.23
C ASN A 23 -23.95 13.88 -3.98
N TYR A 24 -22.77 13.30 -3.93
CA TYR A 24 -22.59 11.90 -3.56
C TYR A 24 -22.35 11.75 -2.06
N GLU A 25 -23.05 10.83 -1.43
CA GLU A 25 -22.80 10.48 -0.04
C GLU A 25 -21.57 9.56 0.08
N VAL A 26 -20.61 9.93 0.93
CA VAL A 26 -19.39 9.16 1.16
C VAL A 26 -19.66 8.06 2.17
N LYS A 27 -19.49 6.81 1.77
CA LYS A 27 -19.50 5.64 2.66
C LYS A 27 -18.08 5.08 2.79
N ILE A 28 -17.62 4.92 4.02
CA ILE A 28 -16.28 4.39 4.30
C ILE A 28 -16.37 2.97 4.79
N TYR A 29 -15.67 2.10 4.09
CA TYR A 29 -15.56 0.69 4.41
C TYR A 29 -14.11 0.35 4.74
N ARG A 30 -13.90 -0.38 5.83
CA ARG A 30 -12.57 -0.87 6.18
C ARG A 30 -12.30 -2.17 5.45
N LEU A 31 -11.32 -2.14 4.56
CA LEU A 31 -10.81 -3.34 3.93
C LEU A 31 -9.64 -3.92 4.73
N CYS A 32 -9.74 -5.20 5.04
CA CYS A 32 -8.70 -5.96 5.68
C CYS A 32 -8.35 -7.14 4.79
N SER A 33 -7.17 -7.14 4.21
CA SER A 33 -6.79 -8.21 3.30
C SER A 33 -6.78 -9.61 3.95
N GLY A 34 -6.69 -9.68 5.28
CA GLY A 34 -6.55 -10.95 6.01
C GLY A 34 -5.27 -11.73 5.66
N VAL A 35 -4.55 -11.29 4.64
CA VAL A 35 -3.34 -11.94 4.17
C VAL A 35 -2.24 -11.74 5.20
N ARG A 36 -1.89 -12.82 5.87
CA ARG A 36 -0.75 -12.88 6.79
C ARG A 36 0.52 -13.26 6.02
N GLY A 37 1.64 -13.09 6.67
CA GLY A 37 2.85 -13.79 6.26
C GLY A 37 2.60 -15.29 6.26
N TRP A 38 3.49 -16.01 5.64
CA TRP A 38 3.49 -17.47 5.70
C TRP A 38 3.81 -17.90 7.10
N SER A 39 3.15 -18.94 7.60
CA SER A 39 3.56 -19.64 8.80
C SER A 39 4.92 -20.30 8.58
N GLN A 40 5.67 -20.60 9.64
CA GLN A 40 6.93 -21.31 9.52
C GLN A 40 6.75 -22.63 8.75
N SER A 41 5.71 -23.39 9.07
CA SER A 41 5.38 -24.63 8.37
C SER A 41 5.12 -24.46 6.86
N GLU A 42 4.42 -23.39 6.46
CA GLU A 42 4.21 -23.09 5.03
C GLU A 42 5.51 -22.69 4.36
N GLN A 43 6.34 -21.93 5.04
CA GLN A 43 7.68 -21.61 4.58
C GLN A 43 8.50 -22.86 4.36
N ASP A 44 8.58 -23.75 5.33
CA ASP A 44 9.36 -24.99 5.27
C ASP A 44 8.89 -25.91 4.15
N LYS A 45 7.57 -26.02 3.92
CA LYS A 45 7.02 -26.79 2.79
C LYS A 45 7.44 -26.20 1.45
N MET A 46 7.42 -24.89 1.33
CA MET A 46 7.79 -24.19 0.11
C MET A 46 9.30 -24.32 -0.15
N TRP A 47 10.12 -24.27 0.91
CA TRP A 47 11.56 -24.55 0.84
C TRP A 47 11.87 -25.92 0.28
N LYS A 48 11.29 -26.94 0.91
CA LYS A 48 11.48 -28.34 0.48
C LYS A 48 11.04 -28.53 -0.96
N TYR A 49 9.97 -27.86 -1.38
CA TYR A 49 9.53 -27.90 -2.77
C TYR A 49 10.56 -27.28 -3.71
N HIS A 50 11.06 -26.11 -3.39
CA HIS A 50 12.04 -25.41 -4.23
C HIS A 50 13.40 -26.10 -4.24
N GLU A 51 13.85 -26.63 -3.13
CA GLU A 51 15.07 -27.44 -3.05
C GLU A 51 14.95 -28.71 -3.92
N LYS A 52 13.80 -29.39 -3.87
CA LYS A 52 13.53 -30.58 -4.67
C LYS A 52 13.44 -30.31 -6.17
N THR A 53 12.92 -29.17 -6.56
CA THR A 53 12.72 -28.80 -7.98
C THR A 53 13.89 -28.04 -8.57
N GLY A 54 14.98 -27.83 -7.83
CA GLY A 54 16.12 -27.02 -8.25
C GLY A 54 15.84 -25.51 -8.31
N ASN A 55 14.68 -25.08 -7.78
CA ASN A 55 14.33 -23.69 -7.68
C ASN A 55 15.02 -23.02 -6.48
N LEU A 56 14.86 -21.70 -6.38
CA LEU A 56 15.51 -20.87 -5.37
C LEU A 56 15.31 -21.39 -3.95
N SER A 57 16.40 -21.47 -3.19
CA SER A 57 16.32 -21.66 -1.76
C SER A 57 15.73 -20.41 -1.10
N LEU A 58 14.77 -20.59 -0.21
CA LEU A 58 14.15 -19.49 0.51
C LEU A 58 15.09 -18.85 1.55
N LYS A 59 16.17 -19.51 1.89
CA LYS A 59 17.17 -18.94 2.79
C LYS A 59 17.99 -17.85 2.12
N ASP A 60 18.01 -17.82 0.79
CA ASP A 60 18.65 -16.78 0.02
C ASP A 60 17.74 -15.54 -0.21
N ASN A 61 18.31 -14.50 -0.80
CA ASN A 61 17.61 -13.26 -1.08
C ASN A 61 16.51 -13.45 -2.12
N ASP A 62 16.71 -14.31 -3.11
CA ASP A 62 15.76 -14.55 -4.20
C ASP A 62 14.53 -15.29 -3.68
N GLY A 63 14.72 -16.26 -2.81
CA GLY A 63 13.61 -16.94 -2.14
C GLY A 63 12.77 -15.99 -1.28
N LYS A 64 13.41 -15.08 -0.54
CA LYS A 64 12.70 -14.03 0.22
C LYS A 64 11.92 -13.08 -0.70
N ALA A 65 12.51 -12.69 -1.83
CA ALA A 65 11.84 -11.86 -2.83
C ALA A 65 10.62 -12.56 -3.41
N LEU A 66 10.75 -13.83 -3.80
CA LEU A 66 9.65 -14.64 -4.33
C LEU A 66 8.49 -14.74 -3.34
N MET A 67 8.76 -15.06 -2.08
CA MET A 67 7.73 -15.11 -1.03
C MET A 67 7.00 -13.80 -0.88
N ASN A 68 7.71 -12.69 -0.89
CA ASN A 68 7.10 -11.38 -0.77
C ASN A 68 6.27 -11.02 -2.01
N LYS A 69 6.71 -11.35 -3.22
CA LYS A 69 5.93 -11.21 -4.46
C LYS A 69 4.61 -11.98 -4.37
N GLN A 70 4.66 -13.24 -3.96
CA GLN A 70 3.46 -14.06 -3.78
C GLN A 70 2.50 -13.47 -2.71
N LYS A 71 3.04 -12.98 -1.59
CA LYS A 71 2.24 -12.28 -0.57
C LYS A 71 1.58 -11.02 -1.13
N GLN A 72 2.29 -10.24 -1.94
CA GLN A 72 1.73 -9.06 -2.61
C GLN A 72 0.58 -9.47 -3.54
N ASN A 73 0.76 -10.47 -4.38
CA ASN A 73 -0.28 -10.96 -5.30
C ASN A 73 -1.55 -11.39 -4.55
N ARG A 74 -1.41 -12.12 -3.43
CA ARG A 74 -2.58 -12.49 -2.61
C ARG A 74 -3.30 -11.26 -2.05
N LYS A 75 -2.56 -10.23 -1.61
CA LYS A 75 -3.17 -8.98 -1.14
C LYS A 75 -3.92 -8.26 -2.25
N LEU A 76 -3.30 -8.10 -3.42
CA LEU A 76 -3.93 -7.46 -4.58
C LEU A 76 -5.21 -8.19 -4.99
N LYS A 77 -5.19 -9.53 -5.03
CA LYS A 77 -6.38 -10.34 -5.33
C LYS A 77 -7.52 -10.09 -4.35
N VAL A 78 -7.22 -10.03 -3.05
CA VAL A 78 -8.27 -9.77 -2.03
C VAL A 78 -8.84 -8.36 -2.17
N ILE A 79 -8.01 -7.36 -2.45
CA ILE A 79 -8.46 -5.99 -2.66
C ILE A 79 -9.36 -5.94 -3.90
N LYS A 80 -8.91 -6.51 -5.02
CA LYS A 80 -9.68 -6.56 -6.27
C LYS A 80 -11.04 -7.23 -6.07
N ASN A 81 -11.09 -8.42 -5.50
CA ASN A 81 -12.36 -9.12 -5.22
C ASN A 81 -13.30 -8.32 -4.31
N SER A 82 -12.76 -7.44 -3.48
CA SER A 82 -13.57 -6.57 -2.62
C SER A 82 -14.15 -5.40 -3.41
N ILE A 83 -13.38 -4.84 -4.34
CA ILE A 83 -13.85 -3.78 -5.24
C ILE A 83 -14.96 -4.33 -6.13
N ASP A 84 -14.75 -5.51 -6.75
CA ASP A 84 -15.77 -6.17 -7.58
C ASP A 84 -17.09 -6.30 -6.83
N LYS A 85 -17.06 -6.74 -5.57
CA LYS A 85 -18.27 -6.82 -4.72
C LYS A 85 -18.93 -5.46 -4.48
N PHE A 86 -18.17 -4.38 -4.32
CA PHE A 86 -18.76 -3.05 -4.18
C PHE A 86 -19.41 -2.60 -5.49
N THR A 87 -18.76 -2.83 -6.62
CA THR A 87 -19.34 -2.56 -7.94
C THR A 87 -20.62 -3.33 -8.17
N ASP A 88 -20.65 -4.63 -7.87
CA ASP A 88 -21.84 -5.49 -7.95
C ASP A 88 -22.99 -5.01 -7.05
N ASN A 89 -22.66 -4.37 -5.93
CA ASN A 89 -23.64 -3.74 -5.02
C ASN A 89 -24.03 -2.30 -5.43
N GLY A 90 -23.65 -1.86 -6.63
CA GLY A 90 -24.08 -0.59 -7.20
C GLY A 90 -23.26 0.64 -6.81
N PHE A 91 -22.12 0.47 -6.14
CA PHE A 91 -21.20 1.58 -5.92
C PHE A 91 -20.53 1.97 -7.24
N LYS A 92 -20.70 3.23 -7.64
CA LYS A 92 -20.21 3.76 -8.94
C LYS A 92 -18.85 4.45 -8.82
N ASN A 93 -18.62 5.12 -7.69
CA ASN A 93 -17.39 5.87 -7.46
C ASN A 93 -16.61 5.22 -6.31
N ILE A 94 -15.48 4.63 -6.62
CA ILE A 94 -14.68 3.88 -5.65
C ILE A 94 -13.30 4.53 -5.53
N ILE A 95 -12.99 4.99 -4.32
CA ILE A 95 -11.67 5.54 -3.98
C ILE A 95 -10.99 4.59 -2.99
N LEU A 96 -9.79 4.16 -3.29
CA LEU A 96 -8.98 3.41 -2.34
C LEU A 96 -8.15 4.37 -1.49
N ALA A 97 -8.27 4.26 -0.17
CA ALA A 97 -7.44 5.01 0.76
C ALA A 97 -6.59 4.06 1.61
N GLY A 98 -5.30 4.34 1.73
CA GLY A 98 -4.42 3.49 2.50
C GLY A 98 -3.18 4.17 3.05
N HIS A 99 -2.71 3.69 4.21
CA HIS A 99 -1.46 4.10 4.81
C HIS A 99 -0.37 3.03 4.54
N SER A 100 0.87 3.47 4.33
CA SER A 100 2.03 2.57 4.19
C SER A 100 1.79 1.52 3.08
N SER A 101 1.92 0.25 3.40
CA SER A 101 1.65 -0.87 2.47
C SER A 101 0.24 -0.83 1.87
N GLY A 102 -0.76 -0.30 2.60
CA GLY A 102 -2.11 -0.12 2.07
C GLY A 102 -2.16 0.89 0.94
N GLY A 103 -1.54 2.06 1.11
CA GLY A 103 -1.42 3.08 0.06
C GLY A 103 -0.66 2.55 -1.16
N TRP A 104 0.42 1.81 -0.91
CA TRP A 104 1.22 1.19 -1.98
C TRP A 104 0.42 0.17 -2.80
N GLN A 105 -0.40 -0.67 -2.14
CA GLN A 105 -1.27 -1.61 -2.84
C GLN A 105 -2.38 -0.89 -3.63
N SER A 106 -2.92 0.19 -3.09
CA SER A 106 -3.94 1.00 -3.79
C SER A 106 -3.40 1.57 -5.10
N LEU A 107 -2.20 2.13 -5.08
CA LEU A 107 -1.52 2.62 -6.29
C LEU A 107 -1.28 1.49 -7.31
N LYS A 108 -0.89 0.29 -6.86
CA LYS A 108 -0.71 -0.87 -7.74
C LYS A 108 -2.02 -1.30 -8.39
N ILE A 109 -3.13 -1.30 -7.66
CA ILE A 109 -4.43 -1.65 -8.22
C ILE A 109 -4.80 -0.69 -9.35
N GLN A 110 -4.67 0.62 -9.13
CA GLN A 110 -5.04 1.59 -10.15
C GLN A 110 -4.12 1.54 -11.37
N SER A 111 -2.80 1.41 -11.18
CA SER A 111 -1.85 1.33 -12.29
C SER A 111 -2.07 0.12 -13.22
N ASN A 112 -2.72 -0.93 -12.72
CA ASN A 112 -3.04 -2.12 -13.52
C ASN A 112 -4.44 -2.09 -14.13
N ASN A 113 -5.38 -1.34 -13.53
CA ASN A 113 -6.78 -1.35 -13.92
C ASN A 113 -7.37 0.04 -13.69
N GLU A 114 -7.11 0.95 -14.60
CA GLU A 114 -7.51 2.36 -14.50
C GLU A 114 -9.01 2.57 -14.26
N ASN A 115 -9.85 1.70 -14.84
CA ASN A 115 -11.31 1.80 -14.76
C ASN A 115 -11.91 1.05 -13.56
N LEU A 116 -11.10 0.41 -12.73
CA LEU A 116 -11.58 -0.36 -11.59
C LEU A 116 -11.91 0.53 -10.39
N ILE A 117 -11.21 1.65 -10.27
CA ILE A 117 -11.36 2.65 -9.20
C ILE A 117 -11.12 4.06 -9.74
N ASP A 118 -11.79 5.05 -9.18
CA ASP A 118 -11.73 6.44 -9.64
C ASP A 118 -10.51 7.20 -9.10
N GLY A 119 -9.93 6.74 -7.99
CA GLY A 119 -8.78 7.42 -7.43
C GLY A 119 -8.16 6.72 -6.23
N VAL A 120 -7.01 7.23 -5.82
CA VAL A 120 -6.25 6.73 -4.67
C VAL A 120 -5.90 7.88 -3.71
N ILE A 121 -6.04 7.63 -2.41
CA ILE A 121 -5.48 8.47 -1.35
C ILE A 121 -4.41 7.64 -0.64
N ALA A 122 -3.16 7.90 -0.96
CA ALA A 122 -2.01 7.18 -0.43
C ALA A 122 -1.29 8.00 0.66
N LEU A 123 -1.40 7.55 1.90
CA LEU A 123 -0.86 8.22 3.07
C LEU A 123 0.48 7.58 3.44
N HIS A 124 1.57 8.29 3.24
CA HIS A 124 2.93 7.76 3.44
C HIS A 124 3.09 6.35 2.82
N PRO A 125 2.76 6.17 1.52
CA PRO A 125 2.78 4.85 0.92
C PRO A 125 4.18 4.26 0.97
N GLY A 126 4.29 2.97 1.26
CA GLY A 126 5.59 2.33 1.37
C GLY A 126 5.51 0.82 1.24
N ALA A 127 6.51 0.27 0.56
CA ALA A 127 6.77 -1.15 0.47
C ALA A 127 8.28 -1.39 0.43
N GLY A 128 8.72 -2.58 0.76
CA GLY A 128 10.14 -2.93 0.68
C GLY A 128 11.00 -2.45 1.85
N GLY A 129 10.43 -2.26 3.04
CA GLY A 129 11.15 -1.85 4.25
C GLY A 129 11.58 -0.38 4.26
N THR A 130 12.46 -0.03 5.20
CA THR A 130 13.05 1.31 5.30
C THR A 130 14.11 1.54 4.22
N VAL A 131 14.49 2.80 3.98
CA VAL A 131 15.61 3.15 3.08
C VAL A 131 16.89 2.38 3.47
N LYS A 132 17.17 2.28 4.78
CA LYS A 132 18.31 1.49 5.28
C LYS A 132 18.20 0.02 4.88
N ASN A 133 17.03 -0.61 5.09
CA ASN A 133 16.82 -2.01 4.74
C ASN A 133 17.02 -2.28 3.24
N ARG A 134 16.57 -1.36 2.38
CA ARG A 134 16.72 -1.52 0.93
C ARG A 134 18.18 -1.43 0.47
N LYS A 135 18.98 -0.58 1.12
CA LYS A 135 20.42 -0.52 0.84
C LYS A 135 21.16 -1.78 1.29
N GLU A 136 20.77 -2.34 2.42
CA GLU A 136 21.36 -3.55 2.98
C GLU A 136 20.89 -4.82 2.24
N TRP A 137 19.63 -4.83 1.79
CA TRP A 137 18.99 -5.98 1.15
C TRP A 137 18.35 -5.56 -0.19
N PRO A 138 19.09 -5.60 -1.31
CA PRO A 138 18.61 -5.11 -2.62
C PRO A 138 17.30 -5.75 -3.10
N TRP A 139 17.02 -7.00 -2.74
CA TRP A 139 15.75 -7.67 -3.08
C TRP A 139 14.50 -6.94 -2.56
N TRP A 140 14.63 -6.07 -1.56
CA TRP A 140 13.54 -5.21 -1.12
C TRP A 140 13.16 -4.15 -2.17
N GLU A 141 14.12 -3.72 -2.98
CA GLU A 141 13.83 -2.76 -4.05
C GLU A 141 12.97 -3.39 -5.15
N ASP A 142 13.23 -4.64 -5.53
CA ASP A 142 12.41 -5.37 -6.50
C ASP A 142 10.96 -5.51 -6.03
N ILE A 143 10.74 -5.69 -4.73
CA ILE A 143 9.40 -5.78 -4.14
C ILE A 143 8.62 -4.47 -4.28
N ARG A 144 9.28 -3.32 -4.23
CA ARG A 144 8.61 -2.02 -4.35
C ARG A 144 7.86 -1.90 -5.65
N TYR A 145 8.53 -2.20 -6.74
CA TYR A 145 7.99 -2.01 -8.09
C TYR A 145 7.19 -3.20 -8.59
N TYR A 146 7.38 -4.36 -7.98
CA TYR A 146 6.66 -5.56 -8.38
C TYR A 146 5.14 -5.37 -8.31
N GLY A 147 4.46 -5.66 -9.42
CA GLY A 147 3.00 -5.60 -9.53
C GLY A 147 2.45 -4.19 -9.78
N PHE A 148 3.28 -3.20 -10.11
CA PHE A 148 2.83 -1.99 -10.77
C PHE A 148 2.62 -2.25 -12.27
N GLY A 149 1.60 -1.59 -12.82
CA GLY A 149 1.35 -1.49 -14.24
C GLY A 149 1.80 -0.13 -14.81
N ASP A 150 0.93 0.53 -15.54
CA ASP A 150 1.21 1.81 -16.17
C ASP A 150 1.07 2.98 -15.18
N PHE A 151 2.16 3.66 -14.89
CA PHE A 151 2.18 4.80 -13.98
C PHE A 151 1.47 6.05 -14.53
N THR A 152 1.32 6.16 -15.85
CA THR A 152 0.65 7.31 -16.46
C THR A 152 -0.85 7.33 -16.20
N LYS A 153 -1.41 6.19 -15.79
CA LYS A 153 -2.84 5.98 -15.51
C LYS A 153 -3.23 6.21 -14.05
N LEU A 154 -2.33 6.76 -13.26
CA LEU A 154 -2.61 7.03 -11.85
C LEU A 154 -3.36 8.34 -11.69
N ASN A 155 -4.44 8.30 -10.90
CA ASN A 155 -5.16 9.45 -10.35
C ASN A 155 -5.08 9.35 -8.82
N ALA A 156 -4.18 10.11 -8.21
CA ALA A 156 -3.87 9.90 -6.80
C ALA A 156 -3.47 11.17 -6.05
N ILE A 157 -3.82 11.21 -4.78
CA ILE A 157 -3.27 12.13 -3.79
C ILE A 157 -2.28 11.35 -2.92
N ILE A 158 -1.04 11.79 -2.87
CA ILE A 158 0.03 11.14 -2.11
C ILE A 158 0.53 12.07 -1.01
N LEU A 159 0.32 11.68 0.24
CA LEU A 159 0.85 12.37 1.40
C LEU A 159 2.27 11.88 1.68
N THR A 160 3.22 12.81 1.86
CA THR A 160 4.63 12.53 2.11
C THR A 160 5.19 13.38 3.26
N HIS A 161 6.35 12.99 3.77
CA HIS A 161 7.10 13.75 4.75
C HIS A 161 8.62 13.53 4.51
N ASP A 162 9.44 14.59 4.56
CA ASP A 162 10.88 14.52 4.28
C ASP A 162 11.65 13.58 5.21
N LYS A 163 11.21 13.48 6.46
CA LYS A 163 11.82 12.62 7.48
C LYS A 163 11.17 11.23 7.58
N ASP A 164 10.38 10.83 6.56
CA ASP A 164 9.88 9.47 6.51
C ASP A 164 11.03 8.52 6.17
N ASN A 165 11.35 7.62 7.08
CA ASN A 165 12.45 6.67 6.92
C ASN A 165 12.11 5.45 6.04
N TYR A 166 10.87 5.32 5.62
CA TYR A 166 10.45 4.31 4.64
C TYR A 166 10.53 4.85 3.21
N ASN A 167 10.05 6.06 2.98
CA ASN A 167 10.11 6.70 1.67
C ASN A 167 10.14 8.22 1.83
N SER A 168 11.19 8.85 1.36
CA SER A 168 11.24 10.29 1.19
C SER A 168 10.43 10.74 -0.03
N PRO A 169 10.09 12.03 -0.19
CA PRO A 169 9.42 12.53 -1.37
C PRO A 169 10.11 12.18 -2.69
N ASN A 170 11.44 12.10 -2.70
CA ASN A 170 12.21 11.73 -3.88
C ASN A 170 12.03 10.27 -4.31
N ASP A 171 11.71 9.38 -3.36
CA ASP A 171 11.44 7.97 -3.64
C ASP A 171 10.17 7.75 -4.46
N TYR A 172 9.36 8.79 -4.67
CA TYR A 172 8.13 8.76 -5.47
C TYR A 172 8.28 9.41 -6.85
N SER A 173 9.48 9.76 -7.27
CA SER A 173 9.72 10.47 -8.55
C SER A 173 9.13 9.73 -9.75
N PHE A 174 9.11 8.40 -9.74
CA PHE A 174 8.54 7.58 -10.80
C PHE A 174 7.01 7.74 -10.94
N LEU A 175 6.31 8.13 -9.88
CA LEU A 175 4.86 8.37 -9.90
C LEU A 175 4.50 9.73 -10.49
N LYS A 176 5.47 10.64 -10.64
CA LYS A 176 5.27 11.95 -11.28
C LYS A 176 5.09 11.87 -12.80
N LYS A 177 5.14 10.68 -13.37
CA LYS A 177 4.85 10.45 -14.80
C LYS A 177 3.36 10.63 -15.15
N SER A 178 2.47 10.56 -14.17
CA SER A 178 1.06 10.91 -14.34
C SER A 178 0.82 12.37 -13.99
N ASN A 179 0.04 13.07 -14.83
CA ASN A 179 -0.39 14.44 -14.58
C ASN A 179 -1.44 14.54 -13.46
N ASP A 180 -2.11 13.44 -13.14
CA ASP A 180 -3.19 13.36 -12.16
C ASP A 180 -2.71 12.85 -10.80
N VAL A 181 -1.40 12.90 -10.54
CA VAL A 181 -0.81 12.57 -9.24
C VAL A 181 -0.39 13.84 -8.51
N PHE A 182 -1.06 14.12 -7.39
CA PHE A 182 -0.81 15.26 -6.53
C PHE A 182 -0.03 14.84 -5.27
N PHE A 183 1.10 15.51 -5.05
CA PHE A 183 1.92 15.29 -3.85
C PHE A 183 1.67 16.39 -2.82
N ILE A 184 1.34 15.97 -1.60
CA ILE A 184 1.21 16.85 -0.45
C ILE A 184 2.34 16.52 0.53
N ASN A 185 3.36 17.37 0.58
CA ASN A 185 4.42 17.27 1.57
C ASN A 185 3.98 17.99 2.85
N ILE A 186 3.91 17.25 3.96
CA ILE A 186 3.48 17.78 5.25
C ILE A 186 4.64 18.14 6.18
N SER A 187 5.88 18.17 5.68
CA SER A 187 7.07 18.46 6.49
C SER A 187 7.03 19.86 7.13
N ASP A 188 6.48 20.83 6.42
CA ASP A 188 6.35 22.22 6.86
C ASP A 188 5.07 22.47 7.66
N SER A 189 4.22 21.45 7.83
CA SER A 189 3.02 21.60 8.62
C SER A 189 3.35 21.88 10.09
N LYS A 190 2.57 22.76 10.73
CA LYS A 190 2.68 23.04 12.17
C LYS A 190 2.39 21.81 13.06
N CYS A 191 2.06 20.68 12.47
CA CYS A 191 1.87 19.40 13.17
C CYS A 191 3.20 18.82 13.68
N LYS A 192 3.74 19.42 14.73
CA LYS A 192 5.00 18.99 15.37
C LYS A 192 4.86 17.76 16.26
N LYS A 193 3.68 17.18 16.41
CA LYS A 193 3.50 15.99 17.25
C LYS A 193 4.08 14.78 16.55
N LYS A 194 5.15 14.21 17.11
CA LYS A 194 5.63 12.89 16.72
C LYS A 194 4.47 11.89 16.78
N ALA A 195 4.27 11.16 15.69
CA ALA A 195 3.35 10.03 15.73
C ALA A 195 3.81 9.04 16.79
N THR A 196 2.90 8.57 17.60
CA THR A 196 3.15 7.54 18.61
C THR A 196 3.47 6.17 18.00
N LEU A 197 3.22 6.01 16.69
CA LEU A 197 3.43 4.78 15.92
C LEU A 197 4.21 5.10 14.64
N GLY A 198 5.42 4.53 14.51
CA GLY A 198 6.19 4.59 13.26
C GLY A 198 6.85 5.94 12.94
N GLY A 199 7.02 6.84 13.91
CA GLY A 199 7.66 8.13 13.69
C GLY A 199 6.94 8.98 12.65
N TYR A 200 7.67 9.62 11.76
CA TYR A 200 7.09 10.45 10.67
C TYR A 200 6.26 9.64 9.67
N HIS A 201 6.59 8.37 9.47
CA HIS A 201 5.78 7.47 8.63
C HIS A 201 4.37 7.26 9.17
N GLY A 202 4.20 7.33 10.46
CA GLY A 202 2.90 7.15 11.13
C GLY A 202 2.07 8.42 11.30
N LEU A 203 2.53 9.59 10.87
CA LEU A 203 1.84 10.87 11.11
C LEU A 203 0.40 10.87 10.59
N ALA A 204 0.14 10.26 9.45
CA ALA A 204 -1.21 10.17 8.89
C ALA A 204 -2.19 9.35 9.75
N LEU A 205 -1.70 8.60 10.73
CA LEU A 205 -2.51 7.80 11.66
C LEU A 205 -2.79 8.51 12.98
N THR A 206 -2.22 9.70 13.19
CA THR A 206 -2.44 10.47 14.42
C THR A 206 -3.85 11.06 14.46
N ARG A 207 -4.37 11.18 15.69
CA ARG A 207 -5.66 11.82 15.98
C ARG A 207 -5.53 13.34 16.03
#